data_37befa4f9273aa58799fadc22685f815
#
_entry.id   37befa4f9273aa58799fadc22685f815
#
_cell.length_a   1.000
_cell.length_b   1.000
_cell.length_c   1.000
_cell.angle_alpha   90.00
_cell.angle_beta   90.00
_cell.angle_gamma   90.00
#
_symmetry.space_group_name_H-M   'P 1'
#
loop_
_entity.id
_entity.type
_entity.pdbx_description
1 polymer ?
#
loop_
_entity_poly.entity_id
_entity_poly.type
_entity_poly.pdbx_seq_one_letter_code
_entity_poly.pdbx_strand_id
1 'polypeptide(L)'
;VCIIIFTIAADLFNIQVKNNEYYAAQNNTESKYVVELEAARGEIVDRNGNSLVTNRQGNSIILNAAFFPSQKDNKRRNEIIYNLINLFEKNKEEYAQNLPLKITKSGKVKYSGKKEDIATMKNADMLNLQPYATAQNCFDAMIEKYEIEGYDAQTALKIGNIRYELTRLLFSYENPVTIADDVSDETVAMI
;
A
#
# COMPACT_ATOMS: atom_id res chain seq x y z
N VAL A 1 -10.29 52.32 -14.56
CA VAL A 1 -11.10 51.10 -14.38
C VAL A 1 -11.34 50.42 -15.74
N CYS A 2 -11.83 51.11 -16.78
CA CYS A 2 -12.15 50.51 -18.08
C CYS A 2 -10.89 49.85 -18.78
N ILE A 3 -9.72 50.44 -18.65
CA ILE A 3 -8.48 49.89 -19.22
C ILE A 3 -8.11 48.57 -18.56
N ILE A 4 -8.23 48.48 -17.23
CA ILE A 4 -7.91 47.25 -16.46
C ILE A 4 -8.89 46.14 -16.84
N ILE A 5 -10.17 46.45 -16.99
CA ILE A 5 -11.18 45.46 -17.40
C ILE A 5 -10.88 44.95 -18.82
N PHE A 6 -10.46 45.85 -19.71
CA PHE A 6 -10.12 45.49 -21.09
C PHE A 6 -8.90 44.58 -21.17
N THR A 7 -7.84 44.83 -20.38
CA THR A 7 -6.67 43.94 -20.32
C THR A 7 -7.02 42.55 -19.79
N ILE A 8 -7.79 42.46 -18.72
CA ILE A 8 -8.25 41.17 -18.15
C ILE A 8 -9.11 40.42 -19.17
N ALA A 9 -10.02 41.10 -19.88
CA ALA A 9 -10.84 40.48 -20.90
C ALA A 9 -10.03 39.95 -22.07
N ALA A 10 -8.97 40.69 -22.50
CA ALA A 10 -8.06 40.28 -23.57
C ALA A 10 -7.23 39.03 -23.15
N ASP A 11 -6.75 38.99 -21.90
CA ASP A 11 -6.02 37.83 -21.38
C ASP A 11 -6.90 36.59 -21.25
N LEU A 12 -8.15 36.75 -20.77
CA LEU A 12 -9.13 35.66 -20.72
C LEU A 12 -9.47 35.15 -22.13
N PHE A 13 -9.62 36.03 -23.10
CA PHE A 13 -9.85 35.63 -24.48
C PHE A 13 -8.68 34.82 -25.05
N ASN A 14 -7.44 35.26 -24.78
CA ASN A 14 -6.25 34.52 -25.20
C ASN A 14 -6.19 33.11 -24.59
N ILE A 15 -6.48 32.95 -23.29
CA ILE A 15 -6.43 31.67 -22.60
C ILE A 15 -7.59 30.77 -23.02
N GLN A 16 -8.81 31.30 -23.09
CA GLN A 16 -10.02 30.49 -23.30
C GLN A 16 -10.33 30.20 -24.78
N VAL A 17 -9.92 31.09 -25.68
CA VAL A 17 -10.27 30.96 -27.10
C VAL A 17 -9.04 30.60 -27.95
N LYS A 18 -7.96 31.37 -27.87
CA LYS A 18 -6.78 31.10 -28.71
C LYS A 18 -5.98 29.87 -28.29
N ASN A 19 -5.79 29.68 -26.98
CA ASN A 19 -4.96 28.61 -26.43
C ASN A 19 -5.80 27.52 -25.76
N ASN A 20 -7.09 27.44 -26.06
CA ASN A 20 -8.01 26.46 -25.48
C ASN A 20 -7.49 25.01 -25.68
N GLU A 21 -7.07 24.68 -26.90
CA GLU A 21 -6.56 23.32 -27.20
C GLU A 21 -5.31 22.98 -26.41
N TYR A 22 -4.40 23.94 -26.21
CA TYR A 22 -3.18 23.76 -25.40
C TYR A 22 -3.52 23.50 -23.92
N TYR A 23 -4.39 24.32 -23.33
CA TYR A 23 -4.77 24.15 -21.92
C TYR A 23 -5.73 22.96 -21.72
N ALA A 24 -6.59 22.64 -22.67
CA ALA A 24 -7.41 21.43 -22.66
C ALA A 24 -6.54 20.18 -22.76
N ALA A 25 -5.49 20.18 -23.58
CA ALA A 25 -4.53 19.07 -23.65
C ALA A 25 -3.74 18.90 -22.35
N GLN A 26 -3.41 19.99 -21.66
CA GLN A 26 -2.77 19.96 -20.34
C GLN A 26 -3.70 19.47 -19.22
N ASN A 27 -5.00 19.82 -19.28
CA ASN A 27 -6.01 19.31 -18.37
C ASN A 27 -6.43 17.87 -18.66
N ASN A 28 -6.34 17.43 -19.91
CA ASN A 28 -6.49 16.03 -20.33
C ASN A 28 -5.19 15.24 -20.16
N THR A 29 -4.32 15.65 -19.24
CA THR A 29 -3.32 14.74 -18.71
C THR A 29 -4.11 13.70 -17.90
N GLU A 30 -4.80 12.79 -18.60
CA GLU A 30 -5.10 11.49 -18.05
C GLU A 30 -3.81 11.03 -17.41
N SER A 31 -3.84 10.81 -16.12
CA SER A 31 -2.71 10.18 -15.42
C SER A 31 -2.57 8.81 -16.04
N LYS A 32 -1.77 8.72 -17.12
CA LYS A 32 -1.43 7.44 -17.72
C LYS A 32 -0.61 6.69 -16.71
N TYR A 33 -1.27 5.84 -15.98
CA TYR A 33 -0.63 4.90 -15.10
C TYR A 33 -0.05 3.79 -15.99
N VAL A 34 1.26 3.79 -16.15
CA VAL A 34 1.98 2.72 -16.86
C VAL A 34 2.24 1.62 -15.83
N VAL A 35 1.50 0.53 -15.92
CA VAL A 35 1.81 -0.69 -15.18
C VAL A 35 2.90 -1.42 -15.96
N GLU A 36 4.09 -1.49 -15.43
CA GLU A 36 5.16 -2.34 -15.94
C GLU A 36 4.83 -3.79 -15.54
N LEU A 37 4.41 -4.60 -16.51
CA LEU A 37 4.21 -6.02 -16.29
C LEU A 37 5.54 -6.74 -16.54
N GLU A 38 6.06 -7.39 -15.52
CA GLU A 38 7.22 -8.26 -15.70
C GLU A 38 6.89 -9.41 -16.66
N ALA A 39 7.80 -9.69 -17.57
CA ALA A 39 7.64 -10.81 -18.50
C ALA A 39 7.63 -12.15 -17.73
N ALA A 40 6.76 -13.07 -18.16
CA ALA A 40 6.76 -14.42 -17.61
C ALA A 40 8.14 -15.06 -17.78
N ARG A 41 8.60 -15.80 -16.76
CA ARG A 41 9.84 -16.55 -16.85
C ARG A 41 9.74 -17.63 -17.92
N GLY A 42 10.86 -17.98 -18.57
CA GLY A 42 10.91 -19.07 -19.52
C GLY A 42 10.67 -20.43 -18.85
N GLU A 43 10.13 -21.38 -19.61
CA GLU A 43 10.00 -22.77 -19.17
C GLU A 43 11.35 -23.50 -19.27
N ILE A 44 11.59 -24.46 -18.37
CA ILE A 44 12.73 -25.38 -18.45
C ILE A 44 12.20 -26.70 -18.97
N VAL A 45 12.72 -27.12 -20.12
CA VAL A 45 12.33 -28.41 -20.75
C VAL A 45 13.52 -29.35 -20.83
N ASP A 46 13.25 -30.64 -20.86
CA ASP A 46 14.29 -31.67 -21.14
C ASP A 46 14.67 -31.67 -22.62
N ARG A 47 15.65 -32.51 -22.98
CA ARG A 47 16.10 -32.68 -24.39
C ARG A 47 15.00 -33.18 -25.33
N ASN A 48 13.92 -33.76 -24.80
CA ASN A 48 12.81 -34.30 -25.56
C ASN A 48 11.63 -33.34 -25.65
N GLY A 49 11.76 -32.15 -25.05
CA GLY A 49 10.70 -31.13 -25.00
C GLY A 49 9.70 -31.33 -23.86
N ASN A 50 9.92 -32.27 -22.92
CA ASN A 50 9.05 -32.41 -21.74
C ASN A 50 9.37 -31.31 -20.74
N SER A 51 8.32 -30.64 -20.25
CA SER A 51 8.44 -29.55 -19.28
C SER A 51 8.92 -30.09 -17.93
N LEU A 52 10.07 -29.61 -17.44
CA LEU A 52 10.59 -29.87 -16.10
C LEU A 52 10.13 -28.83 -15.10
N VAL A 53 9.98 -27.57 -15.55
CA VAL A 53 9.48 -26.45 -14.77
C VAL A 53 8.62 -25.60 -15.68
N THR A 54 7.37 -25.38 -15.29
CA THR A 54 6.43 -24.48 -15.95
C THR A 54 6.07 -23.30 -15.07
N ASN A 55 5.63 -22.22 -15.68
CA ASN A 55 5.06 -21.11 -14.96
C ASN A 55 3.58 -21.39 -14.65
N ARG A 56 3.16 -21.14 -13.42
CA ARG A 56 1.76 -21.07 -13.03
C ARG A 56 1.34 -19.60 -12.98
N GLN A 57 0.22 -19.25 -13.57
CA GLN A 57 -0.38 -17.94 -13.35
C GLN A 57 -0.85 -17.88 -11.90
N GLY A 58 -0.44 -16.83 -11.19
CA GLY A 58 -0.90 -16.49 -9.86
C GLY A 58 -1.48 -15.08 -9.87
N ASN A 59 -2.44 -14.82 -9.02
CA ASN A 59 -3.00 -13.50 -8.83
C ASN A 59 -2.32 -12.83 -7.63
N SER A 60 -1.99 -11.56 -7.75
CA SER A 60 -1.42 -10.77 -6.64
C SER A 60 -2.35 -9.60 -6.30
N ILE A 61 -2.51 -9.33 -5.02
CA ILE A 61 -3.26 -8.17 -4.54
C ILE A 61 -2.29 -7.03 -4.27
N ILE A 62 -2.45 -5.97 -5.06
CA ILE A 62 -1.57 -4.79 -5.04
C ILE A 62 -2.38 -3.60 -4.55
N LEU A 63 -1.92 -2.91 -3.52
CA LEU A 63 -2.45 -1.60 -3.16
C LEU A 63 -1.83 -0.53 -4.04
N ASN A 64 -2.69 0.30 -4.62
CA ASN A 64 -2.29 1.42 -5.45
C ASN A 64 -2.79 2.72 -4.83
N ALA A 65 -1.90 3.71 -4.66
CA ALA A 65 -2.23 4.98 -4.02
C ALA A 65 -3.27 5.81 -4.80
N ALA A 66 -3.45 5.55 -6.11
CA ALA A 66 -4.50 6.21 -6.90
C ALA A 66 -5.92 5.83 -6.44
N PHE A 67 -6.10 4.62 -5.91
CA PHE A 67 -7.40 4.08 -5.51
C PHE A 67 -7.52 3.87 -4.01
N PHE A 68 -6.43 4.04 -3.28
CA PHE A 68 -6.40 3.89 -1.82
C PHE A 68 -6.57 5.25 -1.13
N PRO A 69 -7.28 5.35 0.00
CA PRO A 69 -7.54 6.63 0.66
C PRO A 69 -6.27 7.40 0.99
N SER A 70 -6.35 8.73 1.04
CA SER A 70 -5.22 9.60 1.34
C SER A 70 -4.60 9.29 2.71
N GLN A 71 -3.34 9.69 2.92
CA GLN A 71 -2.64 9.47 4.20
C GLN A 71 -3.31 10.16 5.40
N LYS A 72 -4.18 11.14 5.16
CA LYS A 72 -4.92 11.86 6.20
C LYS A 72 -6.17 11.12 6.68
N ASP A 73 -6.67 10.16 5.91
CA ASP A 73 -7.86 9.37 6.22
C ASP A 73 -7.46 7.98 6.77
N ASN A 74 -6.84 7.98 7.94
CA ASN A 74 -6.38 6.76 8.60
C ASN A 74 -7.54 5.80 8.90
N LYS A 75 -8.68 6.32 9.32
CA LYS A 75 -9.85 5.50 9.67
C LYS A 75 -10.31 4.64 8.48
N ARG A 76 -10.50 5.27 7.32
CA ARG A 76 -10.94 4.56 6.11
C ARG A 76 -9.87 3.59 5.59
N ARG A 77 -8.61 3.96 5.70
CA ARG A 77 -7.49 3.06 5.37
C ARG A 77 -7.49 1.81 6.24
N ASN A 78 -7.68 1.97 7.55
CA ASN A 78 -7.72 0.86 8.50
C ASN A 78 -8.93 -0.04 8.27
N GLU A 79 -10.09 0.54 7.93
CA GLU A 79 -11.30 -0.22 7.59
C GLU A 79 -11.13 -1.08 6.32
N ILE A 80 -10.55 -0.52 5.25
CA ILE A 80 -10.26 -1.28 4.03
C ILE A 80 -9.28 -2.42 4.32
N ILE A 81 -8.19 -2.13 5.05
CA ILE A 81 -7.20 -3.15 5.43
C ILE A 81 -7.84 -4.24 6.30
N TYR A 82 -8.69 -3.88 7.25
CA TYR A 82 -9.43 -4.83 8.08
C TYR A 82 -10.30 -5.76 7.23
N ASN A 83 -11.04 -5.22 6.28
CA ASN A 83 -11.89 -6.01 5.38
C ASN A 83 -11.06 -6.96 4.51
N LEU A 84 -9.92 -6.51 3.98
CA LEU A 84 -8.98 -7.34 3.21
C LEU A 84 -8.41 -8.48 4.07
N ILE A 85 -7.96 -8.19 5.29
CA ILE A 85 -7.43 -9.20 6.21
C ILE A 85 -8.51 -10.27 6.51
N ASN A 86 -9.74 -9.86 6.79
CA ASN A 86 -10.83 -10.81 7.03
C ASN A 86 -11.11 -11.70 5.82
N LEU A 87 -11.02 -11.15 4.61
CA LEU A 87 -11.19 -11.90 3.37
C LEU A 87 -10.04 -12.92 3.19
N PHE A 88 -8.79 -12.50 3.39
CA PHE A 88 -7.64 -13.40 3.30
C PHE A 88 -7.72 -14.54 4.32
N GLU A 89 -8.06 -14.23 5.58
CA GLU A 89 -8.19 -15.25 6.63
C GLU A 89 -9.34 -16.22 6.37
N LYS A 90 -10.47 -15.72 5.87
CA LYS A 90 -11.62 -16.55 5.49
C LYS A 90 -11.26 -17.55 4.40
N ASN A 91 -10.50 -17.11 3.41
CA ASN A 91 -10.10 -17.92 2.26
C ASN A 91 -8.75 -18.63 2.48
N LYS A 92 -8.13 -18.45 3.66
CA LYS A 92 -6.82 -19.04 4.03
C LYS A 92 -5.68 -18.60 3.12
N GLU A 93 -5.75 -17.36 2.64
CA GLU A 93 -4.68 -16.77 1.83
C GLU A 93 -3.53 -16.27 2.72
N GLU A 94 -2.32 -16.37 2.20
CA GLU A 94 -1.15 -15.78 2.84
C GLU A 94 -0.99 -14.33 2.42
N TYR A 95 -0.66 -13.45 3.37
CA TYR A 95 -0.40 -12.04 3.12
C TYR A 95 0.84 -11.56 3.87
N ALA A 96 1.40 -10.43 3.49
CA ALA A 96 2.63 -9.89 4.05
C ALA A 96 2.56 -9.74 5.58
N GLN A 97 3.47 -10.40 6.32
CA GLN A 97 3.57 -10.39 7.78
C GLN A 97 5.01 -10.12 8.22
N ASN A 98 5.48 -8.89 7.94
CA ASN A 98 6.87 -8.49 8.16
C ASN A 98 7.07 -7.62 9.42
N LEU A 99 5.99 -7.30 10.15
CA LEU A 99 6.09 -6.56 11.40
C LEU A 99 6.78 -7.41 12.47
N PRO A 100 7.91 -6.95 13.08
CA PRO A 100 8.64 -7.72 14.06
C PRO A 100 8.01 -7.67 15.47
N LEU A 101 6.69 -7.76 15.54
CA LEU A 101 5.89 -7.83 16.77
C LEU A 101 4.94 -9.01 16.72
N LYS A 102 4.66 -9.59 17.88
CA LYS A 102 3.63 -10.61 18.05
C LYS A 102 2.94 -10.47 19.40
N ILE A 103 1.69 -10.88 19.47
CA ILE A 103 0.93 -10.98 20.72
C ILE A 103 0.90 -12.45 21.14
N THR A 104 1.30 -12.70 22.39
CA THR A 104 1.28 -14.05 22.97
C THR A 104 -0.15 -14.45 23.36
N LYS A 105 -0.38 -15.74 23.60
CA LYS A 105 -1.68 -16.25 24.11
C LYS A 105 -2.11 -15.57 25.42
N SER A 106 -1.15 -15.03 26.19
CA SER A 106 -1.44 -14.28 27.42
C SER A 106 -1.72 -12.77 27.20
N GLY A 107 -1.87 -12.34 25.94
CA GLY A 107 -2.12 -10.93 25.57
C GLY A 107 -0.90 -10.00 25.64
N LYS A 108 0.29 -10.52 25.93
CA LYS A 108 1.52 -9.70 26.02
C LYS A 108 2.15 -9.52 24.65
N VAL A 109 2.51 -8.28 24.31
CA VAL A 109 3.29 -7.95 23.11
C VAL A 109 4.75 -8.34 23.33
N LYS A 110 5.34 -9.01 22.33
CA LYS A 110 6.75 -9.39 22.31
C LYS A 110 7.35 -9.12 20.93
N TYR A 111 8.66 -8.94 20.88
CA TYR A 111 9.38 -8.90 19.62
C TYR A 111 9.36 -10.29 18.95
N SER A 112 9.31 -10.26 17.61
CA SER A 112 9.50 -11.42 16.73
C SER A 112 10.43 -11.00 15.58
N GLY A 113 11.11 -11.97 14.97
CA GLY A 113 12.03 -11.67 13.87
C GLY A 113 13.47 -11.33 14.33
N LYS A 114 14.25 -10.76 13.42
CA LYS A 114 15.66 -10.45 13.61
C LYS A 114 15.86 -9.11 14.31
N LYS A 115 17.03 -8.93 14.89
CA LYS A 115 17.40 -7.67 15.57
C LYS A 115 17.42 -6.47 14.62
N GLU A 116 17.81 -6.70 13.37
CA GLU A 116 17.84 -5.70 12.31
C GLU A 116 16.43 -5.18 11.99
N ASP A 117 15.44 -6.08 11.90
CA ASP A 117 14.05 -5.73 11.61
C ASP A 117 13.45 -4.91 12.77
N ILE A 118 13.78 -5.30 14.02
CA ILE A 118 13.35 -4.55 15.21
C ILE A 118 13.99 -3.16 15.24
N ALA A 119 15.27 -3.03 14.87
CA ALA A 119 15.95 -1.74 14.79
C ALA A 119 15.31 -0.86 13.69
N THR A 120 15.06 -1.43 12.52
CA THR A 120 14.38 -0.74 11.40
C THR A 120 13.00 -0.22 11.81
N MET A 121 12.20 -1.03 12.50
CA MET A 121 10.88 -0.61 12.99
C MET A 121 10.96 0.60 13.94
N LYS A 122 12.04 0.73 14.73
CA LYS A 122 12.23 1.84 15.67
C LYS A 122 12.79 3.11 15.04
N ASN A 123 13.32 3.06 13.80
CA ASN A 123 13.91 4.20 13.11
C ASN A 123 12.96 5.40 13.03
N ALA A 124 13.53 6.59 12.79
CA ALA A 124 12.80 7.84 12.69
C ALA A 124 11.72 7.83 11.61
N ASP A 125 12.00 7.21 10.46
CA ASP A 125 11.05 7.11 9.33
C ASP A 125 9.90 6.14 9.62
N MET A 126 10.11 5.22 10.59
CA MET A 126 9.12 4.21 10.97
C MET A 126 8.34 4.65 12.22
N LEU A 127 8.66 4.17 13.40
CA LEU A 127 7.95 4.50 14.63
C LEU A 127 8.63 5.62 15.46
N ASN A 128 9.80 6.08 15.05
CA ASN A 128 10.58 7.13 15.72
C ASN A 128 10.74 6.88 17.23
N LEU A 129 11.23 5.70 17.60
CA LEU A 129 11.40 5.28 18.97
C LEU A 129 12.87 5.09 19.33
N GLN A 130 13.17 5.24 20.62
CA GLN A 130 14.51 5.00 21.13
C GLN A 130 14.89 3.51 21.03
N PRO A 131 16.18 3.17 20.86
CA PRO A 131 16.63 1.77 20.73
C PRO A 131 16.21 0.86 21.90
N TYR A 132 16.09 1.43 23.12
CA TYR A 132 15.67 0.69 24.32
C TYR A 132 14.16 0.54 24.50
N ALA A 133 13.33 1.11 23.59
CA ALA A 133 11.88 0.97 23.66
C ALA A 133 11.48 -0.51 23.70
N THR A 134 10.49 -0.83 24.52
CA THR A 134 9.96 -2.20 24.65
C THR A 134 9.03 -2.56 23.48
N ALA A 135 8.71 -3.85 23.33
CA ALA A 135 7.74 -4.29 22.32
C ALA A 135 6.35 -3.65 22.53
N GLN A 136 5.96 -3.43 23.80
CA GLN A 136 4.72 -2.71 24.12
C GLN A 136 4.78 -1.26 23.65
N ASN A 137 5.87 -0.55 23.89
CA ASN A 137 6.03 0.82 23.42
C ASN A 137 5.96 0.91 21.88
N CYS A 138 6.51 -0.09 21.16
CA CYS A 138 6.42 -0.13 19.71
C CYS A 138 4.99 -0.37 19.23
N PHE A 139 4.24 -1.24 19.91
CA PHE A 139 2.84 -1.49 19.60
C PHE A 139 1.98 -0.24 19.84
N ASP A 140 2.14 0.42 21.01
CA ASP A 140 1.37 1.61 21.36
C ASP A 140 1.67 2.77 20.39
N ALA A 141 2.95 3.00 20.05
CA ALA A 141 3.35 4.00 19.06
C ALA A 141 2.82 3.69 17.65
N MET A 142 2.71 2.42 17.27
CA MET A 142 2.12 1.99 16.01
C MET A 142 0.61 2.29 15.98
N ILE A 143 -0.11 1.99 17.07
CA ILE A 143 -1.54 2.30 17.21
C ILE A 143 -1.77 3.81 17.08
N GLU A 144 -0.99 4.61 17.79
CA GLU A 144 -1.05 6.07 17.75
C GLU A 144 -0.73 6.61 16.35
N LYS A 145 0.39 6.19 15.75
CA LYS A 145 0.83 6.65 14.42
C LYS A 145 -0.20 6.40 13.32
N TYR A 146 -0.84 5.24 13.35
CA TYR A 146 -1.78 4.82 12.32
C TYR A 146 -3.24 5.01 12.73
N GLU A 147 -3.51 5.57 13.92
CA GLU A 147 -4.85 5.84 14.46
C GLU A 147 -5.73 4.57 14.40
N ILE A 148 -5.20 3.43 14.90
CA ILE A 148 -5.90 2.14 14.88
C ILE A 148 -6.79 2.04 16.13
N GLU A 149 -8.00 2.57 16.04
CA GLU A 149 -8.95 2.62 17.15
C GLU A 149 -10.14 1.69 16.89
N GLY A 150 -10.74 1.18 17.98
CA GLY A 150 -11.97 0.38 17.92
C GLY A 150 -11.77 -1.09 17.57
N TYR A 151 -10.54 -1.58 17.51
CA TYR A 151 -10.20 -2.98 17.25
C TYR A 151 -9.59 -3.64 18.49
N ASP A 152 -9.76 -4.95 18.62
CA ASP A 152 -9.01 -5.73 19.62
C ASP A 152 -7.52 -5.78 19.28
N ALA A 153 -6.67 -6.11 20.26
CA ALA A 153 -5.22 -6.05 20.11
C ALA A 153 -4.68 -6.94 18.98
N GLN A 154 -5.29 -8.10 18.74
CA GLN A 154 -4.85 -9.01 17.66
C GLN A 154 -5.18 -8.42 16.29
N THR A 155 -6.40 -7.93 16.12
CA THR A 155 -6.85 -7.25 14.89
C THR A 155 -6.04 -5.98 14.64
N ALA A 156 -5.80 -5.18 15.68
CA ALA A 156 -4.97 -3.98 15.60
C ALA A 156 -3.52 -4.29 15.16
N LEU A 157 -2.95 -5.39 15.66
CA LEU A 157 -1.62 -5.85 15.23
C LEU A 157 -1.59 -6.23 13.74
N LYS A 158 -2.63 -6.91 13.25
CA LYS A 158 -2.73 -7.30 11.83
C LYS A 158 -2.88 -6.07 10.92
N ILE A 159 -3.74 -5.12 11.29
CA ILE A 159 -3.88 -3.85 10.58
C ILE A 159 -2.55 -3.10 10.58
N GLY A 160 -1.92 -2.99 11.75
CA GLY A 160 -0.62 -2.36 11.92
C GLY A 160 0.48 -3.01 11.09
N ASN A 161 0.45 -4.34 10.90
CA ASN A 161 1.38 -5.05 10.05
C ASN A 161 1.30 -4.59 8.58
N ILE A 162 0.11 -4.49 8.00
CA ILE A 162 -0.06 -3.98 6.63
C ILE A 162 0.34 -2.49 6.56
N ARG A 163 -0.05 -1.67 7.54
CA ARG A 163 0.35 -0.25 7.60
C ARG A 163 1.86 -0.06 7.70
N TYR A 164 2.52 -0.91 8.49
CA TYR A 164 3.98 -0.96 8.60
C TYR A 164 4.61 -1.30 7.25
N GLU A 165 4.09 -2.30 6.54
CA GLU A 165 4.59 -2.73 5.23
C GLU A 165 4.47 -1.60 4.19
N LEU A 166 3.33 -0.90 4.15
CA LEU A 166 3.14 0.26 3.28
C LEU A 166 4.16 1.38 3.57
N THR A 167 4.49 1.61 4.85
CA THR A 167 5.48 2.61 5.24
C THR A 167 6.89 2.14 4.87
N ARG A 168 7.23 0.88 5.15
CA ARG A 168 8.53 0.28 4.89
C ARG A 168 8.88 0.27 3.41
N LEU A 169 7.90 0.02 2.55
CA LEU A 169 8.05 -0.03 1.10
C LEU A 169 7.79 1.33 0.42
N LEU A 170 7.69 2.42 1.17
CA LEU A 170 7.51 3.78 0.64
C LEU A 170 6.30 3.89 -0.30
N PHE A 171 5.17 3.34 0.13
CA PHE A 171 3.92 3.35 -0.64
C PHE A 171 3.56 4.74 -1.15
N SER A 172 3.46 4.88 -2.45
CA SER A 172 3.18 6.13 -3.17
C SER A 172 2.47 5.86 -4.50
N TYR A 173 2.15 6.92 -5.24
CA TYR A 173 1.61 6.80 -6.60
C TYR A 173 2.58 6.09 -7.56
N GLU A 174 3.89 6.27 -7.36
CA GLU A 174 4.95 5.68 -8.18
C GLU A 174 5.34 4.28 -7.69
N ASN A 175 4.99 3.95 -6.44
CA ASN A 175 5.40 2.71 -5.81
C ASN A 175 4.20 1.98 -5.17
N PRO A 176 3.40 1.25 -5.98
CA PRO A 176 2.35 0.37 -5.48
C PRO A 176 2.96 -0.78 -4.69
N VAL A 177 2.23 -1.30 -3.70
CA VAL A 177 2.73 -2.35 -2.80
C VAL A 177 1.88 -3.60 -2.91
N THR A 178 2.54 -4.72 -3.20
CA THR A 178 1.92 -6.05 -3.18
C THR A 178 1.75 -6.50 -1.73
N ILE A 179 0.52 -6.87 -1.37
CA ILE A 179 0.18 -7.33 0.00
C ILE A 179 0.07 -8.84 0.06
N ALA A 180 -0.45 -9.47 -0.98
CA ALA A 180 -0.61 -10.90 -1.07
C ALA A 180 -0.28 -11.38 -2.47
N ASP A 181 0.45 -12.49 -2.54
CA ASP A 181 0.81 -13.17 -3.78
C ASP A 181 0.13 -14.54 -3.84
N ASP A 182 -0.06 -15.05 -5.06
CA ASP A 182 -0.61 -16.37 -5.33
C ASP A 182 -2.01 -16.59 -4.73
N VAL A 183 -2.84 -15.56 -4.82
CA VAL A 183 -4.20 -15.53 -4.28
C VAL A 183 -5.16 -16.29 -5.21
N SER A 184 -6.12 -17.01 -4.65
CA SER A 184 -7.11 -17.78 -5.42
C SER A 184 -8.04 -16.87 -6.24
N ASP A 185 -8.55 -17.41 -7.35
CA ASP A 185 -9.54 -16.70 -8.20
C ASP A 185 -10.82 -16.36 -7.42
N GLU A 186 -11.19 -17.19 -6.43
CA GLU A 186 -12.34 -16.93 -5.56
C GLU A 186 -12.13 -15.66 -4.73
N THR A 187 -10.94 -15.47 -4.18
CA THR A 187 -10.59 -14.28 -3.41
C THR A 187 -10.57 -13.03 -4.29
N VAL A 188 -10.01 -13.13 -5.51
CA VAL A 188 -10.00 -12.02 -6.48
C VAL A 188 -11.41 -11.59 -6.87
N ALA A 189 -12.33 -12.55 -7.03
CA ALA A 189 -13.71 -12.25 -7.38
C ALA A 189 -14.52 -11.57 -6.26
N MET A 190 -14.02 -11.59 -5.02
CA MET A 190 -14.66 -11.00 -3.84
C MET A 190 -14.15 -9.59 -3.48
N ILE A 191 -13.05 -9.15 -4.11
CA ILE A 191 -12.44 -7.81 -3.91
C ILE A 191 -13.07 -6.79 -4.86
#